data_d3d3aead84f4569cfe6796d0cefda2f0
#
_entry.id   d3d3aead84f4569cfe6796d0cefda2f0
#
_cell.length_a   1.000
_cell.length_b   1.000
_cell.length_c   1.000
_cell.angle_alpha   90.00
_cell.angle_beta   90.00
_cell.angle_gamma   90.00
#
_symmetry.space_group_name_H-M   'P 1'
#
loop_
_entity.id
_entity.type
_entity.pdbx_description
1 polymer ?
#
loop_
_entity_poly.entity_id
_entity_poly.type
_entity_poly.pdbx_seq_one_letter_code
_entity_poly.pdbx_strand_id
1 'polypeptide(L)'
;MLTLKAVIFGAIGTISETSELQRQSFNAAFAEAQLDWHWTAQQYRSLLLTNGGQTRLHEFRDADPARHHVSDADIEKLHEAKTRLYVQLLTGAGAVKLEPRPGVAELVAQCLAENIKLAWCTSTSMENVGSIQTALNGQLPLDRFHTVVTIDKIKRVKPAPDAYVYALAQLGVNADEVVAIEDTPVSISAAKAAGVYCIATPGATTAGQDFSQADRVLADLTGLNTEQLRHLLMMHLTAPMTSHLTARKAKL
;
A
#
# COMPACT_ATOMS: atom_id res chain seq x y z
N MET A 1 20.08 -7.78 -22.05
CA MET A 1 20.24 -6.68 -21.10
C MET A 1 19.07 -6.73 -20.14
N LEU A 2 19.33 -6.76 -18.82
CA LEU A 2 18.29 -6.60 -17.82
C LEU A 2 17.71 -5.19 -17.94
N THR A 3 16.42 -5.08 -18.20
CA THR A 3 15.74 -3.80 -18.43
C THR A 3 14.54 -3.70 -17.51
N LEU A 4 14.31 -2.53 -16.91
CA LEU A 4 13.08 -2.24 -16.21
C LEU A 4 11.90 -2.41 -17.16
N LYS A 5 11.03 -3.39 -16.87
CA LYS A 5 9.84 -3.70 -17.70
C LYS A 5 8.54 -3.26 -17.02
N ALA A 6 8.53 -3.16 -15.68
CA ALA A 6 7.33 -2.74 -14.98
C ALA A 6 7.66 -1.98 -13.67
N VAL A 7 6.70 -1.13 -13.26
CA VAL A 7 6.64 -0.54 -11.94
C VAL A 7 5.33 -0.95 -11.28
N ILE A 8 5.43 -1.46 -10.05
CA ILE A 8 4.28 -1.83 -9.24
C ILE A 8 4.14 -0.80 -8.12
N PHE A 9 3.06 -0.04 -8.15
CA PHE A 9 2.68 0.82 -7.04
C PHE A 9 1.96 -0.01 -5.99
N GLY A 10 2.29 0.21 -4.75
CA GLY A 10 1.72 -0.49 -3.62
C GLY A 10 0.40 0.09 -3.15
N ALA A 11 0.20 -0.01 -1.85
CA ALA A 11 -1.04 0.34 -1.20
C ALA A 11 -1.51 1.78 -1.48
N ILE A 12 -2.64 2.10 -0.93
CA ILE A 12 -3.30 3.40 -1.11
C ILE A 12 -2.35 4.55 -0.74
N GLY A 13 -1.63 4.43 0.39
CA GLY A 13 -0.69 5.45 0.86
C GLY A 13 0.54 5.68 -0.02
N THR A 14 0.82 4.77 -0.97
CA THR A 14 1.86 4.97 -1.98
C THR A 14 1.42 5.95 -3.06
N ILE A 15 0.16 5.86 -3.49
CA ILE A 15 -0.41 6.71 -4.56
C ILE A 15 -0.93 8.03 -4.00
N SER A 16 -1.66 7.98 -2.89
CA SER A 16 -2.30 9.14 -2.27
C SER A 16 -2.45 8.94 -0.76
N GLU A 17 -2.31 9.99 0.03
CA GLU A 17 -2.47 9.94 1.48
C GLU A 17 -3.96 9.90 1.86
N THR A 18 -4.41 8.73 2.30
CA THR A 18 -5.81 8.55 2.71
C THR A 18 -5.98 8.03 4.14
N SER A 19 -4.89 7.81 4.86
CA SER A 19 -4.91 7.21 6.20
C SER A 19 -5.77 7.98 7.18
N GLU A 20 -5.77 9.32 7.10
CA GLU A 20 -6.61 10.15 7.96
C GLU A 20 -8.10 9.99 7.63
N LEU A 21 -8.47 9.93 6.35
CA LEU A 21 -9.85 9.66 5.92
C LEU A 21 -10.31 8.26 6.37
N GLN A 22 -9.42 7.28 6.31
CA GLN A 22 -9.69 5.94 6.81
C GLN A 22 -9.96 5.97 8.33
N ARG A 23 -9.13 6.68 9.11
CA ARG A 23 -9.32 6.84 10.55
C ARG A 23 -10.65 7.52 10.88
N GLN A 24 -10.97 8.59 10.18
CA GLN A 24 -12.26 9.30 10.35
C GLN A 24 -13.44 8.38 10.06
N SER A 25 -13.35 7.55 9.01
CA SER A 25 -14.39 6.58 8.67
C SER A 25 -14.56 5.50 9.75
N PHE A 26 -13.48 5.06 10.39
CA PHE A 26 -13.58 4.15 11.54
C PHE A 26 -14.29 4.81 12.71
N ASN A 27 -13.88 6.03 13.09
CA ASN A 27 -14.51 6.75 14.20
C ASN A 27 -16.00 7.06 13.94
N ALA A 28 -16.35 7.37 12.70
CA ALA A 28 -17.74 7.54 12.31
C ALA A 28 -18.54 6.22 12.42
N ALA A 29 -17.95 5.09 12.00
CA ALA A 29 -18.60 3.78 12.15
C ALA A 29 -18.79 3.39 13.63
N PHE A 30 -17.82 3.70 14.50
CA PHE A 30 -17.97 3.49 15.95
C PHE A 30 -19.12 4.32 16.54
N ALA A 31 -19.23 5.59 16.11
CA ALA A 31 -20.31 6.47 16.55
C ALA A 31 -21.68 5.98 16.04
N GLU A 32 -21.80 5.53 14.78
CA GLU A 32 -23.04 4.93 14.24
C GLU A 32 -23.47 3.68 15.03
N ALA A 33 -22.48 2.87 15.45
CA ALA A 33 -22.72 1.68 16.25
C ALA A 33 -22.91 1.96 17.75
N GLN A 34 -22.91 3.23 18.17
CA GLN A 34 -23.02 3.67 19.56
C GLN A 34 -21.93 3.06 20.48
N LEU A 35 -20.73 2.80 19.93
CA LEU A 35 -19.57 2.40 20.70
C LEU A 35 -18.81 3.62 21.21
N ASP A 36 -18.26 3.51 22.39
CA ASP A 36 -17.36 4.52 23.01
C ASP A 36 -15.93 4.49 22.43
N TRP A 37 -15.72 3.71 21.37
CA TRP A 37 -14.44 3.58 20.70
C TRP A 37 -14.08 4.85 19.93
N HIS A 38 -12.84 5.27 20.08
CA HIS A 38 -12.31 6.38 19.32
C HIS A 38 -10.81 6.19 19.07
N TRP A 39 -10.39 6.25 17.84
CA TRP A 39 -8.98 6.20 17.47
C TRP A 39 -8.43 7.61 17.25
N THR A 40 -7.50 8.03 18.11
CA THR A 40 -6.69 9.21 17.87
C THR A 40 -5.72 8.98 16.69
N ALA A 41 -5.18 10.04 16.11
CA ALA A 41 -4.18 9.92 15.04
C ALA A 41 -2.94 9.11 15.50
N GLN A 42 -2.53 9.27 16.76
CA GLN A 42 -1.40 8.53 17.32
C GLN A 42 -1.72 7.03 17.46
N GLN A 43 -2.87 6.67 18.00
CA GLN A 43 -3.31 5.28 18.11
C GLN A 43 -3.43 4.63 16.72
N TYR A 44 -4.01 5.35 15.77
CA TYR A 44 -4.18 4.83 14.41
C TYR A 44 -2.87 4.53 13.71
N ARG A 45 -1.82 5.35 13.92
CA ARG A 45 -0.47 5.05 13.42
C ARG A 45 0.05 3.70 13.93
N SER A 46 -0.15 3.39 15.21
CA SER A 46 0.26 2.10 15.79
C SER A 46 -0.55 0.94 15.19
N LEU A 47 -1.86 1.16 14.96
CA LEU A 47 -2.73 0.16 14.35
C LEU A 47 -2.43 -0.09 12.87
N LEU A 48 -1.73 0.81 12.17
CA LEU A 48 -1.30 0.61 10.78
C LEU A 48 -0.15 -0.41 10.63
N LEU A 49 0.46 -0.88 11.72
CA LEU A 49 1.37 -2.02 11.69
C LEU A 49 0.64 -3.32 11.34
N THR A 50 -0.66 -3.39 11.61
CA THR A 50 -1.54 -4.50 11.22
C THR A 50 -2.16 -4.23 9.87
N ASN A 51 -2.03 -5.20 8.96
CA ASN A 51 -2.63 -5.11 7.62
C ASN A 51 -4.09 -5.56 7.66
N GLY A 52 -4.96 -4.77 7.00
CA GLY A 52 -6.40 -5.05 6.89
C GLY A 52 -7.24 -4.37 7.98
N GLY A 53 -8.33 -3.74 7.53
CA GLY A 53 -9.23 -2.99 8.42
C GLY A 53 -9.94 -3.86 9.43
N GLN A 54 -10.42 -5.01 9.00
CA GLN A 54 -11.14 -5.97 9.86
C GLN A 54 -10.20 -6.58 10.90
N THR A 55 -9.01 -7.03 10.51
CA THR A 55 -7.99 -7.56 11.42
C THR A 55 -7.63 -6.53 12.50
N ARG A 56 -7.49 -5.27 12.11
CA ARG A 56 -7.21 -4.17 13.02
C ARG A 56 -8.32 -3.95 14.05
N LEU A 57 -9.59 -4.13 13.66
CA LEU A 57 -10.73 -4.06 14.59
C LEU A 57 -10.71 -5.22 15.59
N HIS A 58 -10.41 -6.45 15.14
CA HIS A 58 -10.25 -7.61 16.03
C HIS A 58 -9.14 -7.38 17.04
N GLU A 59 -7.94 -7.00 16.59
CA GLU A 59 -6.81 -6.73 17.49
C GLU A 59 -7.12 -5.63 18.51
N PHE A 60 -7.80 -4.56 18.07
CA PHE A 60 -8.19 -3.47 18.97
C PHE A 60 -9.21 -3.91 20.01
N ARG A 61 -10.19 -4.76 19.63
CA ARG A 61 -11.14 -5.36 20.56
C ARG A 61 -10.42 -6.27 21.55
N ASP A 62 -9.61 -7.19 21.05
CA ASP A 62 -8.99 -8.25 21.85
C ASP A 62 -7.91 -7.73 22.81
N ALA A 63 -7.38 -6.54 22.54
CA ALA A 63 -6.40 -5.87 23.42
C ALA A 63 -6.98 -5.38 24.74
N ASP A 64 -8.32 -5.35 24.92
CA ASP A 64 -8.95 -4.84 26.14
C ASP A 64 -10.21 -5.66 26.47
N PRO A 65 -10.24 -6.39 27.61
CA PRO A 65 -11.40 -7.17 28.02
C PRO A 65 -12.72 -6.39 28.09
N ALA A 66 -12.68 -5.08 28.36
CA ALA A 66 -13.87 -4.25 28.36
C ALA A 66 -14.57 -4.17 26.99
N ARG A 67 -13.87 -4.50 25.92
CA ARG A 67 -14.38 -4.48 24.55
C ARG A 67 -14.88 -5.85 24.05
N HIS A 68 -14.69 -6.92 24.81
CA HIS A 68 -15.07 -8.29 24.41
C HIS A 68 -16.59 -8.50 24.25
N HIS A 69 -17.41 -7.54 24.65
CA HIS A 69 -18.85 -7.54 24.39
C HIS A 69 -19.20 -7.32 22.91
N VAL A 70 -18.26 -6.83 22.09
CA VAL A 70 -18.43 -6.68 20.64
C VAL A 70 -18.11 -8.00 19.95
N SER A 71 -19.09 -8.62 19.33
CA SER A 71 -18.94 -9.92 18.66
C SER A 71 -18.19 -9.83 17.35
N ASP A 72 -17.79 -10.98 16.77
CA ASP A 72 -17.18 -11.02 15.43
C ASP A 72 -18.15 -10.52 14.36
N ALA A 73 -19.44 -10.82 14.51
CA ALA A 73 -20.46 -10.30 13.60
C ALA A 73 -20.61 -8.77 13.68
N ASP A 74 -20.39 -8.18 14.85
CA ASP A 74 -20.39 -6.72 14.99
C ASP A 74 -19.12 -6.11 14.40
N ILE A 75 -17.96 -6.76 14.50
CA ILE A 75 -16.73 -6.35 13.81
C ILE A 75 -16.92 -6.34 12.29
N GLU A 76 -17.59 -7.34 11.73
CA GLU A 76 -17.95 -7.37 10.30
C GLU A 76 -18.79 -6.16 9.92
N LYS A 77 -19.88 -5.89 10.64
CA LYS A 77 -20.76 -4.74 10.41
C LYS A 77 -20.02 -3.40 10.55
N LEU A 78 -19.14 -3.28 11.55
CA LEU A 78 -18.29 -2.09 11.72
C LEU A 78 -17.38 -1.86 10.53
N HIS A 79 -16.79 -2.94 10.00
CA HIS A 79 -15.93 -2.85 8.82
C HIS A 79 -16.72 -2.47 7.55
N GLU A 80 -17.93 -3.00 7.38
CA GLU A 80 -18.84 -2.63 6.29
C GLU A 80 -19.28 -1.16 6.41
N ALA A 81 -19.71 -0.72 7.60
CA ALA A 81 -20.11 0.67 7.86
C ALA A 81 -18.95 1.63 7.58
N LYS A 82 -17.76 1.32 8.08
CA LYS A 82 -16.53 2.08 7.82
C LYS A 82 -16.25 2.16 6.32
N THR A 83 -16.39 1.06 5.57
CA THR A 83 -16.12 1.05 4.13
C THR A 83 -17.12 1.93 3.38
N ARG A 84 -18.40 1.82 3.68
CA ARG A 84 -19.46 2.69 3.15
C ARG A 84 -19.19 4.17 3.42
N LEU A 85 -18.84 4.51 4.66
CA LEU A 85 -18.54 5.89 5.06
C LEU A 85 -17.29 6.44 4.34
N TYR A 86 -16.27 5.62 4.16
CA TYR A 86 -15.08 5.99 3.41
C TYR A 86 -15.40 6.27 1.94
N VAL A 87 -16.21 5.42 1.30
CA VAL A 87 -16.67 5.64 -0.07
C VAL A 87 -17.46 6.96 -0.16
N GLN A 88 -18.36 7.23 0.81
CA GLN A 88 -19.13 8.49 0.85
C GLN A 88 -18.23 9.73 0.97
N LEU A 89 -17.14 9.66 1.76
CA LEU A 89 -16.17 10.76 1.85
C LEU A 89 -15.47 11.03 0.52
N LEU A 90 -15.28 10.02 -0.31
CA LEU A 90 -14.56 10.13 -1.58
C LEU A 90 -15.46 10.41 -2.78
N THR A 91 -16.76 10.07 -2.71
CA THR A 91 -17.66 10.12 -3.89
C THR A 91 -18.98 10.87 -3.64
N GLY A 92 -19.30 11.17 -2.38
CA GLY A 92 -20.56 11.80 -1.98
C GLY A 92 -20.61 13.31 -2.23
N ALA A 93 -21.69 13.94 -1.78
CA ALA A 93 -21.82 15.40 -1.81
C ALA A 93 -20.75 16.04 -0.92
N GLY A 94 -19.96 16.95 -1.48
CA GLY A 94 -18.81 17.53 -0.78
C GLY A 94 -17.60 16.61 -0.69
N ALA A 95 -17.49 15.64 -1.60
CA ALA A 95 -16.40 14.67 -1.64
C ALA A 95 -15.01 15.31 -1.53
N VAL A 96 -14.15 14.66 -0.77
CA VAL A 96 -12.74 15.04 -0.66
C VAL A 96 -12.03 14.73 -1.97
N LYS A 97 -11.35 15.72 -2.54
CA LYS A 97 -10.44 15.51 -3.67
C LYS A 97 -9.13 14.95 -3.14
N LEU A 98 -8.67 13.89 -3.77
CA LEU A 98 -7.35 13.33 -3.51
C LEU A 98 -6.35 13.91 -4.51
N GLU A 99 -5.12 14.08 -4.03
CA GLU A 99 -3.99 14.41 -4.86
C GLU A 99 -3.02 13.22 -4.88
N PRO A 100 -2.40 12.91 -6.02
CA PRO A 100 -1.28 11.98 -6.04
C PRO A 100 -0.16 12.48 -5.12
N ARG A 101 0.54 11.57 -4.48
CA ARG A 101 1.76 11.96 -3.73
C ARG A 101 2.81 12.53 -4.67
N PRO A 102 3.71 13.42 -4.16
CA PRO A 102 4.72 14.09 -4.98
C PRO A 102 5.52 13.10 -5.83
N GLY A 103 5.65 13.37 -7.12
CA GLY A 103 6.37 12.59 -8.12
C GLY A 103 5.64 11.35 -8.68
N VAL A 104 4.48 10.97 -8.11
CA VAL A 104 3.73 9.79 -8.58
C VAL A 104 3.18 10.01 -9.98
N ALA A 105 2.53 11.13 -10.25
CA ALA A 105 1.91 11.40 -11.54
C ALA A 105 2.97 11.50 -12.66
N GLU A 106 4.09 12.16 -12.36
CA GLU A 106 5.21 12.33 -13.28
C GLU A 106 5.85 10.98 -13.63
N LEU A 107 6.08 10.13 -12.64
CA LEU A 107 6.66 8.80 -12.86
C LEU A 107 5.71 7.90 -13.65
N VAL A 108 4.41 7.93 -13.34
CA VAL A 108 3.38 7.20 -14.11
C VAL A 108 3.37 7.64 -15.58
N ALA A 109 3.41 8.95 -15.83
CA ALA A 109 3.43 9.50 -17.18
C ALA A 109 4.68 9.04 -17.95
N GLN A 110 5.86 9.05 -17.33
CA GLN A 110 7.11 8.57 -17.93
C GLN A 110 7.04 7.06 -18.25
N CYS A 111 6.56 6.25 -17.30
CA CYS A 111 6.39 4.81 -17.53
C CYS A 111 5.50 4.53 -18.74
N LEU A 112 4.38 5.25 -18.86
CA LEU A 112 3.47 5.10 -20.01
C LEU A 112 4.11 5.54 -21.33
N ALA A 113 4.86 6.64 -21.32
CA ALA A 113 5.56 7.14 -22.52
C ALA A 113 6.64 6.16 -23.02
N GLU A 114 7.26 5.42 -22.12
CA GLU A 114 8.32 4.45 -22.42
C GLU A 114 7.84 3.00 -22.51
N ASN A 115 6.52 2.76 -22.51
CA ASN A 115 5.90 1.43 -22.53
C ASN A 115 6.36 0.53 -21.37
N ILE A 116 6.71 1.11 -20.22
CA ILE A 116 6.93 0.39 -18.97
C ILE A 116 5.56 0.05 -18.38
N LYS A 117 5.34 -1.23 -18.13
CA LYS A 117 4.05 -1.70 -17.62
C LYS A 117 3.79 -1.20 -16.20
N LEU A 118 2.55 -0.92 -15.88
CA LEU A 118 2.13 -0.44 -14.57
C LEU A 118 1.18 -1.44 -13.90
N ALA A 119 1.36 -1.65 -12.60
CA ALA A 119 0.42 -2.37 -11.76
C ALA A 119 0.16 -1.62 -10.45
N TRP A 120 -1.00 -1.86 -9.86
CA TRP A 120 -1.33 -1.40 -8.53
C TRP A 120 -1.68 -2.59 -7.63
N CYS A 121 -0.88 -2.84 -6.58
CA CYS A 121 -1.07 -3.95 -5.63
C CYS A 121 -1.57 -3.42 -4.30
N THR A 122 -2.84 -3.64 -3.99
CA THR A 122 -3.48 -3.16 -2.76
C THR A 122 -4.15 -4.29 -1.98
N SER A 123 -4.28 -4.13 -0.66
CA SER A 123 -5.03 -5.03 0.23
C SER A 123 -6.48 -4.55 0.44
N THR A 124 -6.98 -3.67 -0.40
CA THR A 124 -8.37 -3.19 -0.35
C THR A 124 -9.22 -3.84 -1.45
N SER A 125 -10.54 -3.60 -1.39
CA SER A 125 -11.50 -4.08 -2.40
C SER A 125 -11.46 -3.25 -3.68
N MET A 126 -12.03 -3.79 -4.77
CA MET A 126 -12.18 -3.07 -6.04
C MET A 126 -13.08 -1.84 -5.89
N GLU A 127 -14.09 -1.88 -5.02
CA GLU A 127 -14.95 -0.74 -4.72
C GLU A 127 -14.16 0.45 -4.17
N ASN A 128 -13.27 0.20 -3.20
CA ASN A 128 -12.40 1.24 -2.66
C ASN A 128 -11.41 1.79 -3.71
N VAL A 129 -10.90 0.94 -4.60
CA VAL A 129 -10.07 1.36 -5.73
C VAL A 129 -10.85 2.33 -6.63
N GLY A 130 -12.09 2.00 -6.99
CA GLY A 130 -12.96 2.85 -7.80
C GLY A 130 -13.24 4.21 -7.14
N SER A 131 -13.46 4.22 -5.82
CA SER A 131 -13.68 5.45 -5.05
C SER A 131 -12.45 6.36 -5.05
N ILE A 132 -11.26 5.79 -4.89
CA ILE A 132 -9.99 6.52 -4.95
C ILE A 132 -9.76 7.08 -6.35
N GLN A 133 -10.02 6.28 -7.39
CA GLN A 133 -9.91 6.74 -8.77
C GLN A 133 -10.84 7.93 -9.05
N THR A 134 -12.07 7.87 -8.56
CA THR A 134 -13.03 8.99 -8.66
C THR A 134 -12.51 10.22 -7.94
N ALA A 135 -12.01 10.07 -6.72
CA ALA A 135 -11.50 11.18 -5.91
C ALA A 135 -10.21 11.81 -6.47
N LEU A 136 -9.38 11.03 -7.17
CA LEU A 136 -8.20 11.52 -7.91
C LEU A 136 -8.59 12.33 -9.18
N ASN A 137 -9.85 12.29 -9.58
CA ASN A 137 -10.43 13.15 -10.62
C ASN A 137 -9.58 13.25 -11.90
N GLY A 138 -9.12 12.12 -12.42
CA GLY A 138 -8.33 12.05 -13.66
C GLY A 138 -6.85 12.44 -13.54
N GLN A 139 -6.37 12.80 -12.36
CA GLN A 139 -4.94 13.14 -12.17
C GLN A 139 -3.99 11.95 -12.37
N LEU A 140 -4.52 10.71 -12.25
CA LEU A 140 -3.82 9.49 -12.58
C LEU A 140 -4.66 8.65 -13.55
N PRO A 141 -4.10 8.22 -14.69
CA PRO A 141 -4.79 7.36 -15.64
C PRO A 141 -4.78 5.89 -15.18
N LEU A 142 -5.49 5.59 -14.09
CA LEU A 142 -5.51 4.24 -13.49
C LEU A 142 -6.09 3.19 -14.44
N ASP A 143 -6.92 3.60 -15.39
CA ASP A 143 -7.40 2.80 -16.52
C ASP A 143 -6.28 2.34 -17.48
N ARG A 144 -5.13 3.01 -17.46
CA ARG A 144 -3.92 2.66 -18.22
C ARG A 144 -3.00 1.69 -17.45
N PHE A 145 -3.32 1.36 -16.21
CA PHE A 145 -2.58 0.32 -15.49
C PHE A 145 -2.93 -1.05 -16.06
N HIS A 146 -1.90 -1.86 -16.33
CA HIS A 146 -2.07 -3.19 -16.95
C HIS A 146 -2.80 -4.16 -16.03
N THR A 147 -2.66 -3.99 -14.71
CA THR A 147 -3.41 -4.76 -13.72
C THR A 147 -3.57 -3.99 -12.42
N VAL A 148 -4.73 -4.18 -11.77
CA VAL A 148 -4.98 -3.77 -10.39
C VAL A 148 -5.27 -5.04 -9.59
N VAL A 149 -4.42 -5.32 -8.62
CA VAL A 149 -4.52 -6.48 -7.72
C VAL A 149 -5.14 -6.02 -6.42
N THR A 150 -6.34 -6.50 -6.16
CA THR A 150 -7.12 -6.23 -4.94
C THR A 150 -7.18 -7.49 -4.05
N ILE A 151 -7.74 -7.35 -2.86
CA ILE A 151 -7.93 -8.46 -1.92
C ILE A 151 -8.68 -9.63 -2.56
N ASP A 152 -9.60 -9.35 -3.50
CA ASP A 152 -10.45 -10.35 -4.17
C ASP A 152 -9.66 -11.25 -5.15
N LYS A 153 -8.43 -10.88 -5.50
CA LYS A 153 -7.59 -11.59 -6.47
C LYS A 153 -6.56 -12.51 -5.81
N ILE A 154 -6.41 -12.46 -4.50
CA ILE A 154 -5.35 -13.14 -3.76
C ILE A 154 -5.91 -14.01 -2.65
N LYS A 155 -5.16 -15.05 -2.27
CA LYS A 155 -5.54 -15.95 -1.18
C LYS A 155 -5.03 -15.46 0.18
N ARG A 156 -3.82 -14.91 0.22
CA ARG A 156 -3.16 -14.43 1.44
C ARG A 156 -2.81 -12.95 1.27
N VAL A 157 -3.24 -12.14 2.23
CA VAL A 157 -2.92 -10.71 2.25
C VAL A 157 -1.45 -10.48 2.63
N LYS A 158 -0.95 -9.28 2.33
CA LYS A 158 0.37 -8.83 2.78
C LYS A 158 0.51 -9.05 4.32
N PRO A 159 1.64 -9.58 4.81
CA PRO A 159 2.96 -9.64 4.18
C PRO A 159 3.19 -10.84 3.24
N ALA A 160 2.22 -11.70 2.97
CA ALA A 160 2.39 -12.74 1.96
C ALA A 160 2.65 -12.14 0.57
N PRO A 161 3.46 -12.80 -0.28
CA PRO A 161 3.85 -12.27 -1.59
C PRO A 161 2.76 -12.34 -2.65
N ASP A 162 1.59 -12.92 -2.34
CA ASP A 162 0.55 -13.33 -3.30
C ASP A 162 0.17 -12.18 -4.26
N ALA A 163 0.04 -10.95 -3.79
CA ALA A 163 -0.33 -9.81 -4.63
C ALA A 163 0.76 -9.48 -5.68
N TYR A 164 2.03 -9.55 -5.29
CA TYR A 164 3.15 -9.30 -6.20
C TYR A 164 3.34 -10.46 -7.18
N VAL A 165 3.27 -11.71 -6.70
CA VAL A 165 3.34 -12.90 -7.57
C VAL A 165 2.22 -12.87 -8.62
N TYR A 166 1.00 -12.51 -8.21
CA TYR A 166 -0.11 -12.34 -9.14
C TYR A 166 0.15 -11.22 -10.14
N ALA A 167 0.63 -10.05 -9.68
CA ALA A 167 0.95 -8.93 -10.57
C ALA A 167 2.03 -9.30 -11.60
N LEU A 168 3.13 -9.94 -11.16
CA LEU A 168 4.20 -10.41 -12.06
C LEU A 168 3.66 -11.33 -13.15
N ALA A 169 2.79 -12.28 -12.80
CA ALA A 169 2.16 -13.20 -13.74
C ALA A 169 1.26 -12.44 -14.75
N GLN A 170 0.44 -11.48 -14.29
CA GLN A 170 -0.42 -10.69 -15.18
C GLN A 170 0.38 -9.76 -16.10
N LEU A 171 1.49 -9.22 -15.62
CA LEU A 171 2.39 -8.38 -16.40
C LEU A 171 3.26 -9.20 -17.38
N GLY A 172 3.43 -10.51 -17.15
CA GLY A 172 4.31 -11.36 -17.95
C GLY A 172 5.79 -10.94 -17.82
N VAL A 173 6.25 -10.64 -16.61
CA VAL A 173 7.62 -10.20 -16.30
C VAL A 173 8.20 -10.97 -15.12
N ASN A 174 9.53 -11.01 -15.03
CA ASN A 174 10.23 -11.57 -13.88
C ASN A 174 10.42 -10.52 -12.78
N ALA A 175 10.64 -10.97 -11.55
CA ALA A 175 10.82 -10.07 -10.41
C ALA A 175 12.05 -9.14 -10.54
N ASP A 176 13.11 -9.60 -11.18
CA ASP A 176 14.35 -8.86 -11.47
C ASP A 176 14.22 -7.81 -12.59
N GLU A 177 13.04 -7.71 -13.22
CA GLU A 177 12.70 -6.72 -14.23
C GLU A 177 11.74 -5.64 -13.70
N VAL A 178 11.47 -5.65 -12.38
CA VAL A 178 10.40 -4.85 -11.75
C VAL A 178 10.93 -4.07 -10.55
N VAL A 179 10.40 -2.85 -10.41
CA VAL A 179 10.54 -2.05 -9.19
C VAL A 179 9.18 -1.91 -8.54
N ALA A 180 9.08 -2.22 -7.26
CA ALA A 180 7.93 -1.90 -6.43
C ALA A 180 8.16 -0.60 -5.65
N ILE A 181 7.11 0.18 -5.45
CA ILE A 181 7.09 1.38 -4.63
C ILE A 181 6.03 1.20 -3.56
N GLU A 182 6.43 1.34 -2.28
CA GLU A 182 5.58 1.02 -1.14
C GLU A 182 5.72 2.05 -0.02
N ASP A 183 4.72 2.11 0.87
CA ASP A 183 4.64 3.07 1.97
C ASP A 183 4.62 2.44 3.38
N THR A 184 4.53 1.09 3.47
CA THR A 184 4.47 0.37 4.75
C THR A 184 5.46 -0.78 4.83
N PRO A 185 6.03 -1.09 6.03
CA PRO A 185 6.91 -2.25 6.21
C PRO A 185 6.27 -3.59 5.82
N VAL A 186 4.98 -3.77 6.11
CA VAL A 186 4.22 -4.98 5.76
C VAL A 186 4.15 -5.18 4.25
N SER A 187 3.92 -4.11 3.50
CA SER A 187 3.87 -4.16 2.04
C SER A 187 5.24 -4.38 1.42
N ILE A 188 6.28 -3.77 1.99
CA ILE A 188 7.67 -3.98 1.57
C ILE A 188 8.07 -5.44 1.77
N SER A 189 7.76 -6.02 2.94
CA SER A 189 8.00 -7.43 3.22
C SER A 189 7.36 -8.34 2.16
N ALA A 190 6.13 -8.04 1.72
CA ALA A 190 5.44 -8.78 0.67
C ALA A 190 6.16 -8.66 -0.70
N ALA A 191 6.60 -7.46 -1.10
CA ALA A 191 7.35 -7.25 -2.33
C ALA A 191 8.70 -7.99 -2.30
N LYS A 192 9.42 -7.90 -1.18
CA LYS A 192 10.70 -8.60 -0.97
C LYS A 192 10.53 -10.11 -0.98
N ALA A 193 9.46 -10.64 -0.38
CA ALA A 193 9.14 -12.07 -0.41
C ALA A 193 8.82 -12.58 -1.82
N ALA A 194 8.37 -11.72 -2.73
CA ALA A 194 8.22 -12.00 -4.16
C ALA A 194 9.50 -11.82 -4.98
N GLY A 195 10.61 -11.41 -4.36
CA GLY A 195 11.90 -11.18 -5.02
C GLY A 195 11.99 -9.83 -5.75
N VAL A 196 11.06 -8.92 -5.54
CA VAL A 196 11.00 -7.62 -6.24
C VAL A 196 11.89 -6.59 -5.54
N TYR A 197 12.63 -5.80 -6.31
CA TYR A 197 13.32 -4.61 -5.82
C TYR A 197 12.29 -3.59 -5.30
N CYS A 198 12.44 -3.13 -4.06
CA CYS A 198 11.43 -2.32 -3.41
C CYS A 198 11.97 -0.99 -2.88
N ILE A 199 11.37 0.10 -3.34
CA ILE A 199 11.59 1.46 -2.84
C ILE A 199 10.51 1.79 -1.82
N ALA A 200 10.91 2.19 -0.63
CA ALA A 200 10.00 2.73 0.37
C ALA A 200 9.81 4.24 0.20
N THR A 201 8.58 4.70 0.25
CA THR A 201 8.21 6.12 0.33
C THR A 201 7.27 6.34 1.53
N PRO A 202 7.80 6.41 2.76
CA PRO A 202 6.97 6.58 3.95
C PRO A 202 6.09 7.82 3.85
N GLY A 203 4.81 7.68 4.23
CA GLY A 203 3.89 8.81 4.35
C GLY A 203 3.90 9.39 5.77
N ALA A 204 3.11 10.44 6.00
CA ALA A 204 3.01 11.09 7.31
C ALA A 204 2.56 10.13 8.42
N THR A 205 1.74 9.14 8.09
CA THR A 205 1.22 8.15 9.04
C THR A 205 2.17 6.98 9.29
N THR A 206 3.10 6.71 8.38
CA THR A 206 4.07 5.61 8.48
C THR A 206 5.49 6.08 8.78
N ALA A 207 5.71 7.40 8.81
CA ALA A 207 6.99 7.96 9.22
C ALA A 207 7.42 7.45 10.61
N GLY A 208 8.68 7.02 10.70
CA GLY A 208 9.24 6.46 11.94
C GLY A 208 9.06 4.94 12.11
N GLN A 209 8.37 4.25 11.19
CA GLN A 209 8.38 2.79 11.14
C GLN A 209 9.71 2.24 10.62
N ASP A 210 9.96 0.94 10.80
CA ASP A 210 11.18 0.28 10.31
C ASP A 210 11.08 -0.07 8.82
N PHE A 211 11.86 0.60 7.99
CA PHE A 211 11.96 0.37 6.55
C PHE A 211 13.25 -0.35 6.14
N SER A 212 13.94 -1.00 7.07
CA SER A 212 15.24 -1.67 6.83
C SER A 212 15.20 -2.80 5.79
N GLN A 213 14.02 -3.34 5.48
CA GLN A 213 13.85 -4.34 4.44
C GLN A 213 13.76 -3.75 3.02
N ALA A 214 13.52 -2.45 2.88
CA ALA A 214 13.50 -1.80 1.57
C ALA A 214 14.91 -1.71 0.99
N ASP A 215 15.03 -1.85 -0.32
CA ASP A 215 16.32 -1.66 -1.01
C ASP A 215 16.72 -0.18 -1.05
N ARG A 216 15.72 0.70 -1.01
CA ARG A 216 15.90 2.16 -0.93
C ARG A 216 14.78 2.80 -0.15
N VAL A 217 15.09 3.87 0.58
CA VAL A 217 14.09 4.71 1.24
C VAL A 217 14.21 6.12 0.68
N LEU A 218 13.10 6.68 0.19
CA LEU A 218 13.00 8.04 -0.34
C LEU A 218 11.88 8.77 0.42
N ALA A 219 11.99 10.08 0.56
CA ALA A 219 10.93 10.89 1.17
C ALA A 219 9.64 10.87 0.34
N ASP A 220 9.79 10.97 -0.97
CA ASP A 220 8.74 10.87 -1.99
C ASP A 220 9.39 10.53 -3.35
N LEU A 221 8.63 10.65 -4.44
CA LEU A 221 9.11 10.36 -5.79
C LEU A 221 9.49 11.61 -6.59
N THR A 222 9.58 12.78 -5.95
CA THR A 222 9.96 14.02 -6.65
C THR A 222 11.32 13.88 -7.30
N GLY A 223 11.37 14.13 -8.61
CA GLY A 223 12.59 14.02 -9.41
C GLY A 223 13.03 12.59 -9.74
N LEU A 224 12.38 11.56 -9.21
CA LEU A 224 12.65 10.17 -9.60
C LEU A 224 12.11 9.90 -11.01
N ASN A 225 12.94 9.35 -11.87
CA ASN A 225 12.60 9.05 -13.26
C ASN A 225 12.92 7.59 -13.63
N THR A 226 12.47 7.15 -14.79
CA THR A 226 12.65 5.78 -15.27
C THR A 226 14.12 5.40 -15.49
N GLU A 227 14.98 6.34 -15.86
CA GLU A 227 16.42 6.11 -16.00
C GLU A 227 17.06 5.80 -14.65
N GLN A 228 16.72 6.58 -13.62
CA GLN A 228 17.20 6.34 -12.26
C GLN A 228 16.67 5.00 -11.72
N LEU A 229 15.43 4.62 -12.00
CA LEU A 229 14.90 3.30 -11.63
C LEU A 229 15.68 2.16 -12.29
N ARG A 230 16.01 2.29 -13.58
CA ARG A 230 16.87 1.31 -14.29
C ARG A 230 18.24 1.20 -13.65
N HIS A 231 18.82 2.34 -13.31
CA HIS A 231 20.14 2.38 -12.67
C HIS A 231 20.11 1.69 -11.29
N LEU A 232 19.14 2.02 -10.44
CA LEU A 232 18.98 1.40 -9.11
C LEU A 232 18.77 -0.10 -9.20
N LEU A 233 17.91 -0.56 -10.10
CA LEU A 233 17.64 -1.97 -10.33
C LEU A 233 18.91 -2.70 -10.81
N MET A 234 19.64 -2.14 -11.77
CA MET A 234 20.89 -2.69 -12.29
C MET A 234 21.95 -2.79 -11.18
N MET A 235 22.12 -1.76 -10.38
CA MET A 235 23.07 -1.77 -9.25
C MET A 235 22.73 -2.86 -8.24
N HIS A 236 21.44 -3.05 -7.94
CA HIS A 236 21.00 -4.13 -7.04
C HIS A 236 21.36 -5.53 -7.58
N LEU A 237 21.10 -5.75 -8.87
CA LEU A 237 21.33 -7.06 -9.51
C LEU A 237 22.80 -7.38 -9.76
N THR A 238 23.66 -6.36 -9.87
CA THR A 238 25.10 -6.52 -10.09
C THR A 238 25.93 -6.44 -8.80
N ALA A 239 25.30 -6.11 -7.66
CA ALA A 239 25.99 -6.08 -6.38
C ALA A 239 26.56 -7.47 -6.03
N PRO A 240 27.85 -7.59 -5.65
CA PRO A 240 28.41 -8.87 -5.25
C PRO A 240 27.66 -9.47 -4.06
N MET A 241 27.31 -10.75 -4.14
CA MET A 241 26.52 -11.49 -3.12
C MET A 241 27.12 -11.50 -1.69
N THR A 242 28.25 -10.85 -1.47
CA THR A 242 28.96 -10.81 -0.18
C THR A 242 28.33 -9.87 0.86
N SER A 243 27.49 -8.94 0.47
CA SER A 243 26.91 -7.97 1.41
C SER A 243 25.69 -8.48 2.20
N HIS A 244 25.04 -9.55 1.76
CA HIS A 244 23.86 -10.10 2.44
C HIS A 244 24.16 -11.15 3.52
N LEU A 245 25.39 -11.68 3.59
CA LEU A 245 25.78 -12.70 4.57
C LEU A 245 26.29 -12.14 5.90
N THR A 246 26.76 -10.89 5.92
CA THR A 246 27.31 -10.27 7.15
C THR A 246 26.22 -9.81 8.12
N ALA A 247 25.04 -9.48 7.64
CA ALA A 247 23.90 -9.08 8.49
C ALA A 247 23.26 -10.27 9.25
N ARG A 248 23.43 -11.51 8.78
CA ARG A 248 22.91 -12.70 9.46
C ARG A 248 23.82 -13.27 10.56
N LYS A 249 25.12 -12.92 10.59
CA LYS A 249 26.08 -13.43 11.59
C LYS A 249 26.26 -12.55 12.83
N ALA A 250 25.64 -11.38 12.89
CA ALA A 250 25.71 -10.48 14.04
C ALA A 250 24.55 -10.64 15.04
N LYS A 251 23.75 -11.68 14.92
CA LYS A 251 22.65 -12.02 15.86
C LYS A 251 22.67 -13.54 16.19
N LEU A 252 23.80 -14.01 16.70
CA LEU A 252 23.90 -15.24 17.49
C LEU A 252 24.63 -14.92 18.77
#